data_95bee5302dee8eb7aa1fe24b6317795e
#
_entry.id   95bee5302dee8eb7aa1fe24b6317795e
#
_cell.length_a   1.000
_cell.length_b   1.000
_cell.length_c   1.000
_cell.angle_alpha   90.00
_cell.angle_beta   90.00
_cell.angle_gamma   90.00
#
_symmetry.space_group_name_H-M   'P 1'
#
loop_
_entity.id
_entity.type
_entity.pdbx_description
1 polymer ?
#
loop_
_entity_poly.entity_id
_entity_poly.type
_entity_poly.pdbx_seq_one_letter_code
_entity_poly.pdbx_strand_id
1 'polypeptide(L)'
;MVPTKYPSGGEKQLIQLLTGKEVPSGSIPAQCGVVCQNVGTAWAVKRAVHDGEPLLSRITTVTGDAVARPGNYEVWLGTPVVDLLHHAGVDKERLGRLVMGGPMMGFTLHDPSVPVVKTSNCVIAASAEELPEPPPEQACIRCGACAEVC
;
A
#
# COMPACT_ATOMS: atom_id res chain seq x y z
N MET A 1 5.99 12.95 17.57
CA MET A 1 6.59 12.07 16.52
C MET A 1 6.43 10.64 17.00
N VAL A 2 5.99 9.74 16.11
CA VAL A 2 5.89 8.30 16.41
C VAL A 2 7.10 7.63 15.77
N PRO A 3 7.80 6.70 16.48
CA PRO A 3 8.92 5.96 15.89
C PRO A 3 8.45 5.17 14.65
N THR A 4 9.27 5.14 13.61
CA THR A 4 9.04 4.31 12.43
C THR A 4 9.26 2.84 12.84
N LYS A 5 8.17 2.13 13.11
CA LYS A 5 8.18 0.72 13.49
C LYS A 5 6.94 0.05 12.92
N TYR A 6 7.13 -1.04 12.21
CA TYR A 6 6.01 -1.86 11.73
C TYR A 6 5.32 -2.56 12.91
N PRO A 7 3.99 -2.59 13.01
CA PRO A 7 2.96 -2.03 12.13
C PRO A 7 2.36 -0.69 12.63
N SER A 8 3.14 0.21 13.24
CA SER A 8 2.65 1.47 13.83
C SER A 8 1.93 2.39 12.82
N GLY A 9 2.05 2.13 11.52
CA GLY A 9 1.27 2.80 10.47
C GLY A 9 -0.16 2.27 10.30
N GLY A 10 -0.53 1.19 10.98
CA GLY A 10 -1.90 0.70 10.99
C GLY A 10 -2.82 1.71 11.68
N GLU A 11 -4.00 1.98 11.08
CA GLU A 11 -4.91 3.03 11.52
C GLU A 11 -5.26 2.95 13.01
N LYS A 12 -5.71 1.79 13.48
CA LYS A 12 -6.13 1.60 14.88
C LYS A 12 -4.95 1.66 15.85
N GLN A 13 -3.79 1.11 15.47
CA GLN A 13 -2.56 1.23 16.27
C GLN A 13 -2.08 2.67 16.38
N LEU A 14 -2.14 3.42 15.27
CA LEU A 14 -1.74 4.83 15.27
C LEU A 14 -2.63 5.66 16.19
N ILE A 15 -3.94 5.42 16.18
CA ILE A 15 -4.89 6.10 17.07
C ILE A 15 -4.54 5.82 18.54
N GLN A 16 -4.33 4.56 18.88
CA GLN A 16 -3.97 4.17 20.25
C GLN A 16 -2.64 4.82 20.70
N LEU A 17 -1.63 4.81 19.83
CA LEU A 17 -0.33 5.41 20.12
C LEU A 17 -0.41 6.92 20.35
N LEU A 18 -1.27 7.62 19.60
CA LEU A 18 -1.37 9.08 19.67
C LEU A 18 -2.36 9.59 20.70
N THR A 19 -3.44 8.86 20.95
CA THR A 19 -4.57 9.33 21.78
C THR A 19 -4.74 8.53 23.06
N GLY A 20 -4.11 7.37 23.17
CA GLY A 20 -4.34 6.41 24.26
C GLY A 20 -5.69 5.70 24.19
N LYS A 21 -6.50 5.97 23.16
CA LYS A 21 -7.83 5.36 22.98
C LYS A 21 -7.72 4.15 22.08
N GLU A 22 -8.31 3.06 22.48
CA GLU A 22 -8.46 1.86 21.68
C GLU A 22 -9.74 1.93 20.83
N VAL A 23 -9.64 1.65 19.54
CA VAL A 23 -10.80 1.48 18.67
C VAL A 23 -11.33 0.07 18.85
N PRO A 24 -12.56 -0.14 19.38
CA PRO A 24 -13.08 -1.46 19.67
C PRO A 24 -13.12 -2.37 18.43
N SER A 25 -13.04 -3.67 18.64
CA SER A 25 -13.19 -4.65 17.57
C SER A 25 -14.54 -4.47 16.86
N GLY A 26 -14.56 -4.54 15.53
CA GLY A 26 -15.76 -4.28 14.72
C GLY A 26 -16.16 -2.81 14.58
N SER A 27 -15.49 -1.89 15.30
CA SER A 27 -15.74 -0.45 15.24
C SER A 27 -14.83 0.28 14.25
N ILE A 28 -15.24 1.48 13.88
CA ILE A 28 -14.46 2.39 13.03
C ILE A 28 -13.92 3.56 13.86
N PRO A 29 -12.78 4.17 13.47
CA PRO A 29 -12.17 5.30 14.17
C PRO A 29 -13.09 6.48 14.44
N ALA A 30 -14.04 6.75 13.55
CA ALA A 30 -15.02 7.83 13.69
C ALA A 30 -15.84 7.73 14.97
N GLN A 31 -16.08 6.52 15.51
CA GLN A 31 -16.77 6.31 16.77
C GLN A 31 -15.98 6.79 17.99
N CYS A 32 -14.65 6.89 17.85
CA CYS A 32 -13.76 7.48 18.84
C CYS A 32 -13.53 8.98 18.61
N GLY A 33 -14.23 9.58 17.64
CA GLY A 33 -14.07 10.99 17.26
C GLY A 33 -12.78 11.27 16.48
N VAL A 34 -12.21 10.26 15.82
CA VAL A 34 -10.92 10.35 15.09
C VAL A 34 -11.14 9.93 13.64
N VAL A 35 -10.48 10.63 12.72
CA VAL A 35 -10.38 10.25 11.30
C VAL A 35 -8.91 10.13 10.94
N CYS A 36 -8.51 8.98 10.41
CA CYS A 36 -7.18 8.78 9.84
C CYS A 36 -7.26 8.92 8.32
N GLN A 37 -6.32 9.68 7.76
CA GLN A 37 -6.21 9.89 6.32
C GLN A 37 -4.77 9.65 5.85
N ASN A 38 -4.63 9.03 4.68
CA ASN A 38 -3.35 9.00 4.00
C ASN A 38 -2.90 10.44 3.70
N VAL A 39 -1.61 10.74 3.88
CA VAL A 39 -1.07 12.09 3.68
C VAL A 39 -1.31 12.62 2.26
N GLY A 40 -1.22 11.78 1.23
CA GLY A 40 -1.54 12.16 -0.15
C GLY A 40 -3.02 12.50 -0.33
N THR A 41 -3.91 11.82 0.38
CA THR A 41 -5.34 12.15 0.38
C THR A 41 -5.59 13.50 1.08
N ALA A 42 -4.99 13.74 2.24
CA ALA A 42 -5.11 15.00 2.95
C ALA A 42 -4.59 16.19 2.10
N TRP A 43 -3.48 16.00 1.42
CA TRP A 43 -2.93 16.96 0.46
C TRP A 43 -3.89 17.25 -0.70
N ALA A 44 -4.47 16.20 -1.30
CA ALA A 44 -5.42 16.34 -2.39
C ALA A 44 -6.71 17.07 -1.95
N VAL A 45 -7.20 16.80 -0.73
CA VAL A 45 -8.34 17.50 -0.15
C VAL A 45 -8.04 19.00 0.01
N LYS A 46 -6.84 19.35 0.53
CA LYS A 46 -6.42 20.75 0.63
C LYS A 46 -6.44 21.43 -0.74
N ARG A 47 -5.85 20.81 -1.76
CA ARG A 47 -5.82 21.37 -3.11
C ARG A 47 -7.22 21.54 -3.70
N ALA A 48 -8.09 20.56 -3.51
CA ALA A 48 -9.46 20.62 -4.02
C ALA A 48 -10.28 21.72 -3.34
N VAL A 49 -10.19 21.85 -2.01
CA VAL A 49 -11.03 22.77 -1.24
C VAL A 49 -10.48 24.20 -1.26
N HIS A 50 -9.17 24.36 -1.15
CA HIS A 50 -8.54 25.67 -1.03
C HIS A 50 -8.12 26.25 -2.39
N ASP A 51 -7.56 25.40 -3.26
CA ASP A 51 -6.96 25.86 -4.52
C ASP A 51 -7.90 25.63 -5.72
N GLY A 52 -9.04 24.91 -5.54
CA GLY A 52 -9.99 24.59 -6.61
C GLY A 52 -9.45 23.56 -7.61
N GLU A 53 -8.40 22.82 -7.26
CA GLU A 53 -7.74 21.88 -8.16
C GLU A 53 -8.33 20.47 -8.00
N PRO A 54 -8.85 19.86 -9.06
CA PRO A 54 -9.34 18.49 -8.99
C PRO A 54 -8.18 17.49 -8.84
N LEU A 55 -8.46 16.33 -8.24
CA LEU A 55 -7.50 15.23 -8.14
C LEU A 55 -7.33 14.55 -9.52
N LEU A 56 -6.29 14.91 -10.24
CA LEU A 56 -5.95 14.37 -11.57
C LEU A 56 -4.71 13.47 -11.56
N SER A 57 -3.86 13.61 -10.56
CA SER A 57 -2.63 12.83 -10.40
C SER A 57 -2.51 12.29 -8.99
N ARG A 58 -1.68 11.27 -8.83
CA ARG A 58 -1.35 10.70 -7.53
C ARG A 58 0.13 10.38 -7.45
N ILE A 59 0.72 10.61 -6.28
CA ILE A 59 2.05 10.08 -5.98
C ILE A 59 1.91 8.59 -5.72
N THR A 60 2.59 7.80 -6.56
CA THR A 60 2.66 6.34 -6.49
C THR A 60 4.11 5.92 -6.30
N THR A 61 4.37 5.17 -5.25
CA THR A 61 5.69 4.58 -5.01
C THR A 61 5.88 3.35 -5.89
N VAL A 62 7.00 3.26 -6.60
CA VAL A 62 7.41 2.04 -7.31
C VAL A 62 8.66 1.50 -6.65
N THR A 63 8.63 0.25 -6.24
CA THR A 63 9.71 -0.42 -5.52
C THR A 63 9.75 -1.91 -5.84
N GLY A 64 10.72 -2.61 -5.29
CA GLY A 64 11.01 -4.02 -5.53
C GLY A 64 12.38 -4.20 -6.18
N ASP A 65 12.96 -5.36 -6.04
CA ASP A 65 14.32 -5.65 -6.52
C ASP A 65 14.40 -5.81 -8.05
N ALA A 66 13.27 -5.95 -8.74
CA ALA A 66 13.19 -5.91 -10.20
C ALA A 66 13.12 -4.48 -10.77
N VAL A 67 13.13 -3.42 -9.93
CA VAL A 67 13.02 -2.03 -10.36
C VAL A 67 14.39 -1.37 -10.43
N ALA A 68 14.79 -0.87 -11.61
CA ALA A 68 16.07 -0.17 -11.77
C ALA A 68 16.08 1.23 -11.13
N ARG A 69 14.94 1.90 -11.10
CA ARG A 69 14.79 3.25 -10.54
C ARG A 69 13.63 3.29 -9.55
N PRO A 70 13.80 2.72 -8.35
CA PRO A 70 12.76 2.81 -7.32
C PRO A 70 12.57 4.26 -6.86
N GLY A 71 11.32 4.64 -6.57
CA GLY A 71 11.03 6.01 -6.15
C GLY A 71 9.55 6.35 -6.11
N ASN A 72 9.27 7.62 -5.87
CA ASN A 72 7.94 8.18 -5.87
C ASN A 72 7.70 8.93 -7.17
N TYR A 73 6.66 8.54 -7.88
CA TYR A 73 6.30 9.09 -9.17
C TYR A 73 4.96 9.81 -9.08
N GLU A 74 4.87 11.03 -9.61
CA GLU A 74 3.58 11.66 -9.84
C GLU A 74 2.98 11.08 -11.12
N VAL A 75 1.86 10.39 -11.00
CA VAL A 75 1.24 9.63 -12.08
C VAL A 75 -0.18 10.16 -12.31
N TRP A 76 -0.51 10.44 -13.56
CA TRP A 76 -1.88 10.80 -13.93
C TRP A 76 -2.84 9.63 -13.70
N LEU A 77 -4.03 9.93 -13.18
CA LEU A 77 -5.07 8.92 -13.07
C LEU A 77 -5.47 8.44 -14.45
N GLY A 78 -5.60 7.13 -14.61
CA GLY A 78 -5.86 6.50 -15.90
C GLY A 78 -4.61 6.01 -16.62
N THR A 79 -3.41 6.38 -16.20
CA THR A 79 -2.16 5.84 -16.77
C THR A 79 -2.08 4.34 -16.54
N PRO A 80 -1.86 3.50 -17.56
CA PRO A 80 -1.65 2.07 -17.36
C PRO A 80 -0.45 1.81 -16.45
N VAL A 81 -0.57 0.85 -15.56
CA VAL A 81 0.53 0.48 -14.65
C VAL A 81 1.77 0.05 -15.42
N VAL A 82 1.59 -0.63 -16.57
CA VAL A 82 2.69 -1.06 -17.42
C VAL A 82 3.56 0.11 -17.91
N ASP A 83 2.98 1.28 -18.18
CA ASP A 83 3.73 2.46 -18.61
C ASP A 83 4.57 3.03 -17.46
N LEU A 84 4.00 3.04 -16.26
CA LEU A 84 4.73 3.42 -15.05
C LEU A 84 5.90 2.47 -14.76
N LEU A 85 5.69 1.16 -14.89
CA LEU A 85 6.74 0.14 -14.72
C LEU A 85 7.85 0.30 -15.76
N HIS A 86 7.48 0.54 -17.00
CA HIS A 86 8.44 0.80 -18.07
C HIS A 86 9.27 2.07 -17.77
N HIS A 87 8.59 3.15 -17.35
CA HIS A 87 9.27 4.39 -16.95
C HIS A 87 10.21 4.17 -15.77
N ALA A 88 9.83 3.37 -14.78
CA ALA A 88 10.68 3.02 -13.63
C ALA A 88 11.82 2.05 -13.97
N GLY A 89 11.82 1.49 -15.19
CA GLY A 89 12.84 0.56 -15.66
C GLY A 89 12.73 -0.81 -14.99
N VAL A 90 11.53 -1.37 -14.94
CA VAL A 90 11.34 -2.71 -14.41
C VAL A 90 11.92 -3.74 -15.37
N ASP A 91 12.75 -4.61 -14.84
CA ASP A 91 13.32 -5.75 -15.54
C ASP A 91 12.29 -6.88 -15.62
N LYS A 92 11.77 -7.12 -16.82
CA LYS A 92 10.73 -8.14 -17.07
C LYS A 92 11.24 -9.57 -16.88
N GLU A 93 12.55 -9.82 -17.07
CA GLU A 93 13.11 -11.15 -16.92
C GLU A 93 13.28 -11.52 -15.45
N ARG A 94 13.51 -10.52 -14.61
CA ARG A 94 13.60 -10.69 -13.15
C ARG A 94 12.24 -10.63 -12.46
N LEU A 95 11.22 -10.05 -13.09
CA LEU A 95 9.91 -9.86 -12.49
C LEU A 95 9.22 -11.20 -12.21
N GLY A 96 9.13 -11.56 -10.95
CA GLY A 96 8.39 -12.73 -10.48
C GLY A 96 6.96 -12.42 -10.06
N ARG A 97 6.76 -11.27 -9.39
CA ARG A 97 5.45 -10.89 -8.89
C ARG A 97 5.24 -9.37 -8.91
N LEU A 98 4.06 -8.96 -9.34
CA LEU A 98 3.63 -7.57 -9.29
C LEU A 98 2.54 -7.40 -8.24
N VAL A 99 2.73 -6.46 -7.32
CA VAL A 99 1.77 -6.18 -6.24
C VAL A 99 1.31 -4.74 -6.32
N MET A 100 0.00 -4.53 -6.37
CA MET A 100 -0.63 -3.22 -6.25
C MET A 100 -0.96 -2.96 -4.79
N GLY A 101 -0.42 -1.88 -4.24
CA GLY A 101 -0.52 -1.53 -2.83
C GLY A 101 0.75 -1.85 -2.03
N GLY A 102 0.68 -1.63 -0.73
CA GLY A 102 1.81 -1.90 0.16
C GLY A 102 1.98 -3.38 0.52
N PRO A 103 3.09 -3.76 1.15
CA PRO A 103 3.40 -5.16 1.46
C PRO A 103 2.41 -5.80 2.43
N MET A 104 1.68 -5.01 3.23
CA MET A 104 0.72 -5.53 4.21
C MET A 104 -0.69 -5.72 3.64
N MET A 105 -1.14 -4.84 2.75
CA MET A 105 -2.52 -4.80 2.27
C MET A 105 -2.63 -4.82 0.74
N GLY A 106 -1.52 -5.01 0.05
CA GLY A 106 -1.49 -5.11 -1.40
C GLY A 106 -2.03 -6.45 -1.90
N PHE A 107 -2.37 -6.49 -3.17
CA PHE A 107 -2.81 -7.70 -3.87
C PHE A 107 -1.99 -7.92 -5.14
N THR A 108 -1.83 -9.17 -5.53
CA THR A 108 -1.11 -9.52 -6.75
C THR A 108 -1.87 -9.01 -7.98
N LEU A 109 -1.16 -8.30 -8.84
CA LEU A 109 -1.68 -7.78 -10.09
C LEU A 109 -1.26 -8.70 -11.23
N HIS A 110 -2.23 -9.35 -11.86
CA HIS A 110 -1.98 -10.29 -12.96
C HIS A 110 -1.89 -9.57 -14.32
N ASP A 111 -2.62 -8.47 -14.47
CA ASP A 111 -2.63 -7.68 -15.69
C ASP A 111 -2.15 -6.25 -15.41
N PRO A 112 -0.95 -5.87 -15.88
CA PRO A 112 -0.42 -4.53 -15.68
C PRO A 112 -1.05 -3.47 -16.62
N SER A 113 -1.97 -3.83 -17.50
CA SER A 113 -2.70 -2.88 -18.35
C SER A 113 -3.74 -2.07 -17.56
N VAL A 114 -4.09 -2.50 -16.35
CA VAL A 114 -5.01 -1.75 -15.48
C VAL A 114 -4.50 -0.34 -15.18
N PRO A 115 -5.40 0.64 -15.07
CA PRO A 115 -4.99 2.02 -14.85
C PRO A 115 -4.60 2.30 -13.38
N VAL A 116 -3.71 3.25 -13.18
CA VAL A 116 -3.51 3.91 -11.88
C VAL A 116 -4.78 4.65 -11.51
N VAL A 117 -5.29 4.38 -10.31
CA VAL A 117 -6.52 4.98 -9.78
C VAL A 117 -6.22 5.77 -8.50
N LYS A 118 -7.23 6.45 -7.96
CA LYS A 118 -7.08 7.31 -6.76
C LYS A 118 -6.50 6.59 -5.54
N THR A 119 -6.65 5.29 -5.44
CA THR A 119 -6.13 4.46 -4.34
C THR A 119 -4.76 3.82 -4.63
N SER A 120 -4.24 3.94 -5.85
CA SER A 120 -2.95 3.37 -6.26
C SER A 120 -1.80 4.17 -5.66
N ASN A 121 -1.36 3.82 -4.46
CA ASN A 121 -0.30 4.52 -3.73
C ASN A 121 1.06 3.82 -3.80
N CYS A 122 1.10 2.56 -4.18
CA CYS A 122 2.33 1.78 -4.27
C CYS A 122 2.19 0.67 -5.31
N VAL A 123 3.28 0.38 -6.02
CA VAL A 123 3.43 -0.79 -6.89
C VAL A 123 4.76 -1.44 -6.55
N ILE A 124 4.74 -2.73 -6.21
CA ILE A 124 5.93 -3.51 -5.90
C ILE A 124 6.17 -4.47 -7.07
N ALA A 125 7.31 -4.33 -7.74
CA ALA A 125 7.77 -5.25 -8.78
C ALA A 125 8.92 -6.08 -8.20
N ALA A 126 8.58 -7.24 -7.65
CA ALA A 126 9.50 -8.12 -6.95
C ALA A 126 9.94 -9.29 -7.83
N SER A 127 11.17 -9.73 -7.64
CA SER A 127 11.64 -10.99 -8.21
C SER A 127 11.04 -12.20 -7.45
N ALA A 128 11.25 -13.38 -7.99
CA ALA A 128 10.90 -14.63 -7.30
C ALA A 128 11.73 -14.87 -6.03
N GLU A 129 12.89 -14.22 -5.92
CA GLU A 129 13.76 -14.28 -4.73
C GLU A 129 13.24 -13.38 -3.62
N GLU A 130 12.79 -12.16 -3.96
CA GLU A 130 12.23 -11.20 -2.99
C GLU A 130 10.86 -11.65 -2.47
N LEU A 131 9.99 -12.15 -3.35
CA LEU A 131 8.68 -12.68 -3.00
C LEU A 131 8.51 -14.10 -3.56
N PRO A 132 9.07 -15.11 -2.90
CA PRO A 132 8.95 -16.49 -3.34
C PRO A 132 7.49 -16.98 -3.28
N GLU A 133 7.19 -17.96 -4.10
CA GLU A 133 5.88 -18.62 -4.01
C GLU A 133 5.71 -19.26 -2.63
N PRO A 134 4.57 -19.06 -1.97
CA PRO A 134 4.31 -19.72 -0.71
C PRO A 134 4.25 -21.24 -0.91
N PRO A 135 4.65 -22.02 0.09
CA PRO A 135 4.48 -23.46 0.02
C PRO A 135 2.98 -23.80 -0.13
N PRO A 136 2.64 -24.98 -0.68
CA PRO A 136 1.26 -25.40 -0.81
C PRO A 136 0.53 -25.36 0.55
N GLU A 137 -0.70 -24.92 0.52
CA GLU A 137 -1.55 -24.92 1.72
C GLU A 137 -1.67 -26.32 2.30
N GLN A 138 -1.52 -26.41 3.62
CA GLN A 138 -1.65 -27.65 4.34
C GLN A 138 -2.84 -27.60 5.30
N ALA A 139 -3.39 -28.76 5.63
CA ALA A 139 -4.46 -28.85 6.60
C ALA A 139 -3.99 -28.30 7.97
N CYS A 140 -4.86 -27.57 8.65
CA CYS A 140 -4.57 -27.03 9.97
C CYS A 140 -4.26 -28.15 10.98
N ILE A 141 -3.06 -28.13 11.56
CA ILE A 141 -2.62 -29.11 12.58
C ILE A 141 -3.09 -28.74 14.00
N ARG A 142 -3.86 -27.65 14.16
CA ARG A 142 -4.41 -27.15 15.43
C ARG A 142 -3.36 -26.85 16.50
N CYS A 143 -2.17 -26.40 16.12
CA CYS A 143 -1.09 -26.08 17.06
C CYS A 143 -1.34 -24.83 17.93
N GLY A 144 -2.31 -23.98 17.58
CA GLY A 144 -2.64 -22.77 18.34
C GLY A 144 -1.72 -21.56 18.11
N ALA A 145 -0.62 -21.70 17.40
CA ALA A 145 0.37 -20.63 17.23
C ALA A 145 -0.22 -19.33 16.65
N CYS A 146 -1.21 -19.41 15.76
CA CYS A 146 -1.88 -18.21 15.24
C CYS A 146 -2.70 -17.45 16.32
N ALA A 147 -3.27 -18.18 17.29
CA ALA A 147 -4.02 -17.57 18.39
C ALA A 147 -3.11 -16.94 19.45
N GLU A 148 -1.86 -17.40 19.56
CA GLU A 148 -0.88 -16.84 20.49
C GLU A 148 -0.29 -15.51 20.01
N VAL A 149 -0.25 -15.26 18.69
CA VAL A 149 0.34 -14.06 18.08
C VAL A 149 -0.70 -13.04 17.61
N CYS A 150 -1.97 -13.38 17.58
CA CYS A 150 -3.11 -12.52 17.24
C CYS A 150 -3.77 -12.01 18.50
#